data_3fba448e5618a25454b94a9d40fdec9b
#
_entry.id   3fba448e5618a25454b94a9d40fdec9b
#
_cell.length_a   1.000
_cell.length_b   1.000
_cell.length_c   1.000
_cell.angle_alpha   90.00
_cell.angle_beta   90.00
_cell.angle_gamma   90.00
#
_symmetry.space_group_name_H-M   'P 1'
#
loop_
_entity.id
_entity.type
_entity.pdbx_description
1 polymer ?
#
loop_
_entity_poly.entity_id
_entity_poly.type
_entity_poly.pdbx_seq_one_letter_code
_entity_poly.pdbx_strand_id
1 'polypeptide(L)'
;MDIKSMTLDELKDACQQMGEKPFRAKQLYDWMHHRLAGSYDEMTNLSLAFREKLKEQYPLTCLEKVQVQESKIDGTRKYLFRLSDGNVIESVWMKYHHGNSVCISSQVGCRMGCKFCASGLNGRTRSLSAGEILDEILFMQKDSGEKVSNIVLMGTGEPLDNYDNVLKFLHLVSCPEGINIGQRHISLSTSGIADRIEMLAREKLQITLSVSLHAPDDETRSSIMPVNDAYP
;
A
#
# COMPACT_ATOMS: atom_id res chain seq x y z
N MET A 1 12.02 2.76 -11.54
CA MET A 1 10.68 2.43 -10.96
C MET A 1 10.80 1.07 -10.31
N ASP A 2 10.29 0.89 -9.08
CA ASP A 2 10.23 -0.42 -8.43
C ASP A 2 9.29 -1.36 -9.19
N ILE A 3 9.71 -2.60 -9.42
CA ILE A 3 8.96 -3.58 -10.22
C ILE A 3 7.61 -3.94 -9.58
N LYS A 4 7.49 -3.92 -8.25
CA LYS A 4 6.21 -4.16 -7.55
C LYS A 4 5.17 -3.08 -7.79
N SER A 5 5.60 -1.89 -8.22
CA SER A 5 4.70 -0.79 -8.61
C SER A 5 4.16 -0.93 -10.03
N MET A 6 4.58 -1.95 -10.80
CA MET A 6 4.17 -2.13 -12.19
C MET A 6 2.88 -2.94 -12.29
N THR A 7 1.97 -2.48 -13.13
CA THR A 7 0.82 -3.28 -13.58
C THR A 7 1.30 -4.43 -14.47
N LEU A 8 0.43 -5.42 -14.70
CA LEU A 8 0.78 -6.53 -15.58
C LEU A 8 1.11 -6.07 -17.02
N ASP A 9 0.46 -5.01 -17.50
CA ASP A 9 0.72 -4.48 -18.85
C ASP A 9 2.05 -3.73 -18.88
N GLU A 10 2.36 -2.90 -17.88
CA GLU A 10 3.69 -2.28 -17.74
C GLU A 10 4.81 -3.32 -17.65
N LEU A 11 4.58 -4.45 -16.97
CA LEU A 11 5.53 -5.57 -16.93
C LEU A 11 5.71 -6.26 -18.28
N LYS A 12 4.64 -6.38 -19.09
CA LYS A 12 4.74 -6.91 -20.46
C LYS A 12 5.63 -6.03 -21.32
N ASP A 13 5.42 -4.71 -21.24
CA ASP A 13 6.22 -3.72 -21.97
C ASP A 13 7.68 -3.77 -21.52
N ALA A 14 7.93 -3.82 -20.21
CA ALA A 14 9.29 -3.95 -19.67
C ALA A 14 9.97 -5.25 -20.14
N CYS A 15 9.28 -6.38 -20.14
CA CYS A 15 9.80 -7.64 -20.68
C CYS A 15 10.17 -7.51 -22.16
N GLN A 16 9.31 -6.89 -22.97
CA GLN A 16 9.59 -6.68 -24.42
C GLN A 16 10.81 -5.80 -24.63
N GLN A 17 10.97 -4.71 -23.87
CA GLN A 17 12.14 -3.81 -23.93
C GLN A 17 13.44 -4.54 -23.59
N MET A 18 13.39 -5.54 -22.70
CA MET A 18 14.53 -6.41 -22.37
C MET A 18 14.75 -7.55 -23.37
N GLY A 19 13.95 -7.64 -24.44
CA GLY A 19 14.04 -8.72 -25.43
C GLY A 19 13.41 -10.05 -25.00
N GLU A 20 12.58 -10.01 -23.96
CA GLU A 20 11.87 -11.18 -23.44
C GLU A 20 10.44 -11.27 -23.97
N LYS A 21 9.88 -12.49 -23.96
CA LYS A 21 8.51 -12.71 -24.42
C LYS A 21 7.49 -12.18 -23.40
N PRO A 22 6.32 -11.63 -23.82
CA PRO A 22 5.33 -11.03 -22.91
C PRO A 22 4.80 -11.96 -21.82
N PHE A 23 4.80 -13.29 -22.05
CA PHE A 23 4.35 -14.24 -21.02
C PHE A 23 5.24 -14.26 -19.77
N ARG A 24 6.50 -13.79 -19.88
CA ARG A 24 7.42 -13.65 -18.74
C ARG A 24 6.88 -12.68 -17.68
N ALA A 25 6.11 -11.68 -18.11
CA ALA A 25 5.43 -10.75 -17.18
C ALA A 25 4.47 -11.48 -16.24
N LYS A 26 3.71 -12.46 -16.74
CA LYS A 26 2.83 -13.29 -15.90
C LYS A 26 3.61 -14.13 -14.90
N GLN A 27 4.77 -14.64 -15.29
CA GLN A 27 5.63 -15.40 -14.37
C GLN A 27 6.21 -14.50 -13.26
N LEU A 28 6.66 -13.29 -13.60
CA LEU A 28 7.11 -12.29 -12.62
C LEU A 28 5.97 -11.92 -11.65
N TYR A 29 4.77 -11.67 -12.21
CA TYR A 29 3.60 -11.31 -11.43
C TYR A 29 3.22 -12.41 -10.43
N ASP A 30 3.21 -13.69 -10.90
CA ASP A 30 2.98 -14.87 -10.04
C ASP A 30 4.01 -14.96 -8.90
N TRP A 31 5.29 -14.74 -9.20
CA TRP A 31 6.33 -14.75 -8.19
C TRP A 31 6.16 -13.66 -7.14
N MET A 32 5.81 -12.45 -7.56
CA MET A 32 5.64 -11.31 -6.63
C MET A 32 4.37 -11.44 -5.79
N HIS A 33 3.23 -11.79 -6.42
CA HIS A 33 1.91 -11.70 -5.79
C HIS A 33 1.43 -13.02 -5.13
N HIS A 34 1.82 -14.19 -5.67
CA HIS A 34 1.34 -15.47 -5.14
C HIS A 34 2.42 -16.24 -4.39
N ARG A 35 3.66 -16.22 -4.90
CA ARG A 35 4.79 -16.90 -4.22
C ARG A 35 5.51 -16.00 -3.23
N LEU A 36 5.20 -14.70 -3.21
CA LEU A 36 5.72 -13.70 -2.28
C LEU A 36 7.26 -13.68 -2.27
N ALA A 37 7.86 -13.73 -3.47
CA ALA A 37 9.30 -13.73 -3.63
C ALA A 37 9.93 -12.42 -3.11
N GLY A 38 10.95 -12.54 -2.28
CA GLY A 38 11.72 -11.42 -1.75
C GLY A 38 12.95 -11.07 -2.60
N SER A 39 13.29 -11.91 -3.57
CA SER A 39 14.43 -11.68 -4.46
C SER A 39 14.20 -12.30 -5.84
N TYR A 40 14.91 -11.80 -6.86
CA TYR A 40 14.90 -12.41 -8.17
C TYR A 40 15.53 -13.82 -8.19
N ASP A 41 16.40 -14.13 -7.21
CA ASP A 41 17.05 -15.43 -7.12
C ASP A 41 16.07 -16.57 -6.78
N GLU A 42 14.97 -16.24 -6.10
CA GLU A 42 13.89 -17.18 -5.82
C GLU A 42 13.09 -17.57 -7.08
N MET A 43 13.12 -16.75 -8.14
CA MET A 43 12.31 -16.90 -9.35
C MET A 43 12.90 -17.94 -10.31
N THR A 44 12.95 -19.21 -9.87
CA THR A 44 13.72 -20.30 -10.49
C THR A 44 13.27 -20.71 -11.89
N ASN A 45 12.05 -20.38 -12.31
CA ASN A 45 11.55 -20.64 -13.69
C ASN A 45 11.91 -19.52 -14.67
N LEU A 46 12.61 -18.47 -14.22
CA LEU A 46 13.22 -17.45 -15.06
C LEU A 46 14.69 -17.81 -15.30
N SER A 47 15.19 -17.56 -16.53
CA SER A 47 16.60 -17.78 -16.83
C SER A 47 17.51 -16.88 -15.98
N LEU A 48 18.70 -17.35 -15.68
CA LEU A 48 19.68 -16.57 -14.92
C LEU A 48 19.95 -15.21 -15.61
N ALA A 49 20.18 -15.23 -16.93
CA ALA A 49 20.42 -14.01 -17.70
C ALA A 49 19.27 -13.00 -17.61
N PHE A 50 18.03 -13.46 -17.55
CA PHE A 50 16.88 -12.58 -17.40
C PHE A 50 16.79 -12.01 -15.97
N ARG A 51 17.05 -12.82 -14.96
CA ARG A 51 17.10 -12.38 -13.56
C ARG A 51 18.17 -11.31 -13.33
N GLU A 52 19.35 -11.47 -13.94
CA GLU A 52 20.42 -10.45 -13.86
C GLU A 52 20.01 -9.14 -14.54
N LYS A 53 19.41 -9.19 -15.73
CA LYS A 53 18.84 -7.99 -16.37
C LYS A 53 17.81 -7.27 -15.50
N LEU A 54 16.95 -8.04 -14.83
CA LEU A 54 15.94 -7.48 -13.91
C LEU A 54 16.60 -6.79 -12.72
N LYS A 55 17.61 -7.40 -12.09
CA LYS A 55 18.37 -6.81 -10.99
C LYS A 55 19.02 -5.47 -11.38
N GLU A 56 19.54 -5.38 -12.59
CA GLU A 56 20.20 -4.16 -13.08
C GLU A 56 19.21 -3.02 -13.39
N GLN A 57 18.03 -3.34 -13.94
CA GLN A 57 17.11 -2.33 -14.48
C GLN A 57 15.96 -1.99 -13.55
N TYR A 58 15.48 -2.96 -12.76
CA TYR A 58 14.30 -2.81 -11.93
C TYR A 58 14.57 -3.29 -10.51
N PRO A 59 14.68 -2.40 -9.53
CA PRO A 59 14.79 -2.82 -8.14
C PRO A 59 13.52 -3.59 -7.73
N LEU A 60 13.73 -4.70 -7.02
CA LEU A 60 12.68 -5.42 -6.30
C LEU A 60 12.79 -5.01 -4.83
N THR A 61 12.09 -3.93 -4.48
CA THR A 61 12.09 -3.40 -3.12
C THR A 61 11.28 -4.31 -2.22
N CYS A 62 11.81 -4.63 -1.06
CA CYS A 62 11.11 -5.39 -0.03
C CYS A 62 11.20 -4.64 1.29
N LEU A 63 10.09 -4.63 2.03
CA LEU A 63 10.07 -4.11 3.39
C LEU A 63 10.90 -5.00 4.31
N GLU A 64 11.64 -4.38 5.21
CA GLU A 64 12.36 -5.09 6.28
C GLU A 64 11.56 -5.01 7.58
N LYS A 65 11.29 -6.15 8.21
CA LYS A 65 10.64 -6.20 9.52
C LYS A 65 11.64 -5.78 10.61
N VAL A 66 11.43 -4.58 11.16
CA VAL A 66 12.23 -4.09 12.30
C VAL A 66 11.72 -4.67 13.60
N GLN A 67 10.40 -4.67 13.77
CA GLN A 67 9.74 -5.12 15.01
C GLN A 67 8.33 -5.60 14.70
N VAL A 68 7.85 -6.56 15.50
CA VAL A 68 6.44 -6.92 15.59
C VAL A 68 6.04 -6.95 17.06
N GLN A 69 4.89 -6.37 17.36
CA GLN A 69 4.22 -6.45 18.66
C GLN A 69 2.95 -7.27 18.48
N GLU A 70 2.77 -8.33 19.24
CA GLU A 70 1.60 -9.19 19.16
C GLU A 70 0.76 -9.08 20.43
N SER A 71 -0.52 -8.81 20.26
CA SER A 71 -1.52 -8.77 21.33
C SER A 71 -1.78 -10.19 21.83
N LYS A 72 -1.67 -10.37 23.15
CA LYS A 72 -2.02 -11.65 23.81
C LYS A 72 -3.54 -11.88 23.94
N ILE A 73 -4.34 -10.87 23.66
CA ILE A 73 -5.81 -10.92 23.80
C ILE A 73 -6.45 -11.48 22.55
N ASP A 74 -6.06 -10.97 21.38
CA ASP A 74 -6.74 -11.24 20.10
C ASP A 74 -5.79 -11.62 18.95
N GLY A 75 -4.49 -11.69 19.21
CA GLY A 75 -3.48 -12.01 18.20
C GLY A 75 -3.24 -10.90 17.17
N THR A 76 -3.75 -9.68 17.39
CA THR A 76 -3.43 -8.51 16.56
C THR A 76 -1.92 -8.27 16.57
N ARG A 77 -1.34 -8.05 15.39
CA ARG A 77 0.09 -7.79 15.21
C ARG A 77 0.31 -6.40 14.66
N LYS A 78 1.09 -5.59 15.36
CA LYS A 78 1.58 -4.29 14.88
C LYS A 78 3.01 -4.46 14.39
N TYR A 79 3.22 -4.18 13.11
CA TYR A 79 4.52 -4.25 12.45
C TYR A 79 5.14 -2.87 12.36
N LEU A 80 6.44 -2.79 12.58
CA LEU A 80 7.31 -1.68 12.20
C LEU A 80 8.17 -2.14 11.04
N PHE A 81 7.99 -1.54 9.88
CA PHE A 81 8.73 -1.83 8.67
C PHE A 81 9.76 -0.75 8.36
N ARG A 82 10.94 -1.16 7.88
CA ARG A 82 11.94 -0.27 7.30
C ARG A 82 11.82 -0.32 5.79
N LEU A 83 11.82 0.86 5.19
CA LEU A 83 11.87 1.09 3.75
C LEU A 83 13.32 1.09 3.26
N SER A 84 13.53 0.97 1.95
CA SER A 84 14.86 0.93 1.33
C SER A 84 15.70 2.20 1.57
N ASP A 85 15.07 3.33 1.86
CA ASP A 85 15.72 4.61 2.17
C ASP A 85 15.98 4.82 3.67
N GLY A 86 15.69 3.79 4.50
CA GLY A 86 15.89 3.83 5.94
C GLY A 86 14.72 4.42 6.75
N ASN A 87 13.73 5.01 6.11
CA ASN A 87 12.51 5.45 6.78
C ASN A 87 11.72 4.26 7.32
N VAL A 88 10.84 4.54 8.30
CA VAL A 88 10.01 3.50 8.90
C VAL A 88 8.53 3.83 8.79
N ILE A 89 7.71 2.79 8.66
CA ILE A 89 6.26 2.86 8.64
C ILE A 89 5.65 1.79 9.53
N GLU A 90 4.40 1.99 9.91
CA GLU A 90 3.65 1.03 10.73
C GLU A 90 2.51 0.41 9.93
N SER A 91 2.25 -0.88 10.17
CA SER A 91 1.09 -1.60 9.65
C SER A 91 0.53 -2.52 10.73
N VAL A 92 -0.77 -2.81 10.65
CA VAL A 92 -1.41 -3.67 11.65
C VAL A 92 -2.14 -4.81 10.94
N TRP A 93 -1.89 -6.02 11.42
CA TRP A 93 -2.64 -7.23 11.10
C TRP A 93 -3.66 -7.52 12.18
N MET A 94 -4.92 -7.71 11.80
CA MET A 94 -6.02 -7.97 12.73
C MET A 94 -6.78 -9.23 12.29
N LYS A 95 -7.08 -10.12 13.23
CA LYS A 95 -7.87 -11.32 12.99
C LYS A 95 -9.34 -11.08 13.36
N TYR A 96 -10.24 -11.34 12.42
CA TYR A 96 -11.68 -11.29 12.66
C TYR A 96 -12.33 -12.58 12.17
N HIS A 97 -13.53 -12.89 12.68
CA HIS A 97 -14.30 -14.05 12.24
C HIS A 97 -14.68 -14.01 10.75
N HIS A 98 -14.73 -12.81 10.15
CA HIS A 98 -15.02 -12.59 8.73
C HIS A 98 -13.76 -12.50 7.84
N GLY A 99 -12.59 -12.80 8.38
CA GLY A 99 -11.32 -12.81 7.68
C GLY A 99 -10.28 -11.83 8.24
N ASN A 100 -9.05 -11.96 7.79
CA ASN A 100 -7.96 -11.13 8.25
C ASN A 100 -8.02 -9.75 7.61
N SER A 101 -7.91 -8.70 8.42
CA SER A 101 -7.88 -7.31 7.98
C SER A 101 -6.49 -6.72 8.22
N VAL A 102 -6.07 -5.84 7.32
CA VAL A 102 -4.81 -5.10 7.49
C VAL A 102 -5.06 -3.60 7.46
N CYS A 103 -4.41 -2.90 8.38
CA CYS A 103 -4.31 -1.44 8.36
C CYS A 103 -2.94 -1.07 7.80
N ILE A 104 -2.91 -0.33 6.70
CA ILE A 104 -1.69 0.00 5.96
C ILE A 104 -1.46 1.50 5.87
N SER A 105 -0.20 1.88 5.69
CA SER A 105 0.27 3.25 5.56
C SER A 105 0.30 3.69 4.10
N SER A 106 0.20 4.99 3.86
CA SER A 106 0.31 5.59 2.51
C SER A 106 1.46 6.58 2.37
N GLN A 107 2.06 6.99 3.48
CA GLN A 107 3.14 7.97 3.51
C GLN A 107 4.11 7.69 4.67
N VAL A 108 5.29 8.28 4.61
CA VAL A 108 6.20 8.42 5.74
C VAL A 108 5.89 9.76 6.41
N GLY A 109 5.20 9.73 7.56
CA GLY A 109 4.63 10.89 8.21
C GLY A 109 3.39 11.44 7.49
N CYS A 110 2.87 12.58 7.94
CA CYS A 110 1.67 13.20 7.40
C CYS A 110 1.74 14.73 7.56
N ARG A 111 1.32 15.47 6.53
CA ARG A 111 1.32 16.95 6.58
C ARG A 111 -0.03 17.58 6.93
N MET A 112 -1.06 16.79 7.19
CA MET A 112 -2.41 17.31 7.46
C MET A 112 -2.50 18.06 8.79
N GLY A 113 -1.59 17.80 9.73
CA GLY A 113 -1.47 18.58 10.98
C GLY A 113 -2.58 18.37 11.99
N CYS A 114 -3.37 17.29 11.88
CA CYS A 114 -4.41 16.95 12.85
C CYS A 114 -3.82 16.86 14.26
N LYS A 115 -4.30 17.68 15.19
CA LYS A 115 -3.69 17.86 16.53
C LYS A 115 -3.73 16.62 17.42
N PHE A 116 -4.62 15.68 17.13
CA PHE A 116 -4.77 14.41 17.85
C PHE A 116 -3.99 13.25 17.23
N CYS A 117 -3.35 13.45 16.06
CA CYS A 117 -2.76 12.35 15.27
C CYS A 117 -1.23 12.34 15.38
N ALA A 118 -0.67 11.20 15.84
CA ALA A 118 0.77 11.04 15.94
C ALA A 118 1.50 11.04 14.59
N SER A 119 0.83 10.66 13.50
CA SER A 119 1.43 10.64 12.15
C SER A 119 1.87 12.02 11.66
N GLY A 120 1.31 13.10 12.23
CA GLY A 120 1.64 14.49 11.87
C GLY A 120 2.79 15.11 12.64
N LEU A 121 3.29 14.49 13.72
CA LEU A 121 4.24 15.09 14.66
C LEU A 121 5.54 15.58 14.01
N ASN A 122 6.04 14.84 13.02
CA ASN A 122 7.28 15.16 12.30
C ASN A 122 7.03 15.62 10.86
N GLY A 123 5.78 15.97 10.52
CA GLY A 123 5.39 16.28 9.15
C GLY A 123 5.47 15.07 8.23
N ARG A 124 5.43 15.33 6.91
CA ARG A 124 5.54 14.31 5.88
C ARG A 124 6.95 14.33 5.28
N THR A 125 7.65 13.21 5.34
CA THR A 125 8.93 13.02 4.65
C THR A 125 8.70 12.77 3.17
N ARG A 126 7.89 11.72 2.82
CA ARG A 126 7.53 11.41 1.44
C ARG A 126 6.27 10.54 1.36
N SER A 127 5.72 10.46 0.19
CA SER A 127 4.70 9.47 -0.17
C SER A 127 5.33 8.09 -0.39
N LEU A 128 4.58 7.03 -0.09
CA LEU A 128 4.94 5.67 -0.47
C LEU A 128 4.62 5.44 -1.94
N SER A 129 5.42 4.63 -2.63
CA SER A 129 5.10 4.11 -3.95
C SER A 129 3.97 3.08 -3.88
N ALA A 130 3.31 2.81 -5.00
CA ALA A 130 2.28 1.79 -5.06
C ALA A 130 2.80 0.39 -4.66
N GLY A 131 4.05 0.09 -5.04
CA GLY A 131 4.73 -1.16 -4.67
C GLY A 131 5.04 -1.25 -3.17
N GLU A 132 5.45 -0.15 -2.53
CA GLU A 132 5.69 -0.13 -1.08
C GLU A 132 4.38 -0.35 -0.29
N ILE A 133 3.29 0.29 -0.72
CA ILE A 133 1.95 0.09 -0.11
C ILE A 133 1.49 -1.36 -0.29
N LEU A 134 1.69 -1.93 -1.47
CA LEU A 134 1.37 -3.33 -1.75
C LEU A 134 2.22 -4.29 -0.92
N ASP A 135 3.51 -3.97 -0.73
CA ASP A 135 4.45 -4.84 -0.04
C ASP A 135 4.13 -4.99 1.46
N GLU A 136 3.46 -4.01 2.09
CA GLU A 136 2.93 -4.16 3.45
C GLU A 136 2.03 -5.40 3.55
N ILE A 137 1.14 -5.58 2.57
CA ILE A 137 0.20 -6.71 2.52
C ILE A 137 0.93 -8.01 2.20
N LEU A 138 1.77 -8.01 1.16
CA LEU A 138 2.53 -9.19 0.73
C LEU A 138 3.41 -9.70 1.85
N PHE A 139 4.09 -8.79 2.57
CA PHE A 139 4.92 -9.16 3.71
C PHE A 139 4.10 -9.78 4.84
N MET A 140 2.99 -9.13 5.24
CA MET A 140 2.14 -9.63 6.31
C MET A 140 1.51 -10.99 5.98
N GLN A 141 1.13 -11.24 4.72
CA GLN A 141 0.69 -12.56 4.25
C GLN A 141 1.81 -13.61 4.36
N LYS A 142 3.03 -13.25 3.95
CA LYS A 142 4.19 -14.15 4.05
C LYS A 142 4.54 -14.49 5.49
N ASP A 143 4.56 -13.49 6.37
CA ASP A 143 4.93 -13.63 7.79
C ASP A 143 3.87 -14.39 8.61
N SER A 144 2.57 -14.17 8.30
CA SER A 144 1.48 -14.85 9.00
C SER A 144 1.17 -16.25 8.44
N GLY A 145 1.50 -16.51 7.18
CA GLY A 145 1.06 -17.70 6.45
C GLY A 145 -0.44 -17.69 6.09
N GLU A 146 -1.13 -16.58 6.29
CA GLU A 146 -2.57 -16.44 6.09
C GLU A 146 -2.88 -15.36 5.06
N LYS A 147 -4.00 -15.50 4.33
CA LYS A 147 -4.44 -14.50 3.35
C LYS A 147 -5.07 -13.29 4.03
N VAL A 148 -4.83 -12.11 3.46
CA VAL A 148 -5.56 -10.88 3.76
C VAL A 148 -6.90 -10.90 3.02
N SER A 149 -7.97 -10.55 3.74
CA SER A 149 -9.33 -10.46 3.20
C SER A 149 -9.80 -9.02 3.05
N ASN A 150 -9.39 -8.14 3.96
CA ASN A 150 -9.84 -6.75 3.99
C ASN A 150 -8.67 -5.79 4.21
N ILE A 151 -8.78 -4.60 3.65
CA ILE A 151 -7.74 -3.56 3.74
C ILE A 151 -8.37 -2.27 4.24
N VAL A 152 -7.72 -1.61 5.19
CA VAL A 152 -8.04 -0.24 5.58
C VAL A 152 -6.80 0.64 5.41
N LEU A 153 -6.92 1.70 4.60
CA LEU A 153 -5.89 2.73 4.46
C LEU A 153 -6.12 3.77 5.58
N MET A 154 -5.73 3.38 6.80
CA MET A 154 -5.90 4.16 8.04
C MET A 154 -4.62 4.17 8.88
N GLY A 155 -3.49 3.81 8.28
CA GLY A 155 -2.16 3.88 8.88
C GLY A 155 -1.55 5.28 8.81
N THR A 156 -0.23 5.36 8.67
CA THR A 156 0.48 6.64 8.57
C THR A 156 0.26 7.29 7.21
N GLY A 157 -0.13 8.57 7.23
CA GLY A 157 -0.30 9.39 6.03
C GLY A 157 -1.74 9.74 5.71
N GLU A 158 -1.90 10.62 4.71
CA GLU A 158 -3.18 10.95 4.09
C GLU A 158 -3.21 10.30 2.69
N PRO A 159 -4.06 9.28 2.47
CA PRO A 159 -4.06 8.56 1.20
C PRO A 159 -4.33 9.45 -0.01
N LEU A 160 -5.22 10.44 0.11
CA LEU A 160 -5.56 11.33 -1.00
C LEU A 160 -4.49 12.41 -1.27
N ASP A 161 -3.57 12.63 -0.34
CA ASP A 161 -2.36 13.43 -0.58
C ASP A 161 -1.27 12.63 -1.34
N ASN A 162 -1.41 11.31 -1.40
CA ASN A 162 -0.62 10.39 -2.23
C ASN A 162 -1.46 9.76 -3.34
N TYR A 163 -2.30 10.57 -4.00
CA TYR A 163 -3.39 10.12 -4.86
C TYR A 163 -2.95 9.11 -5.94
N ASP A 164 -1.96 9.45 -6.74
CA ASP A 164 -1.58 8.65 -7.91
C ASP A 164 -1.04 7.26 -7.53
N ASN A 165 -0.21 7.19 -6.47
CA ASN A 165 0.30 5.91 -5.98
C ASN A 165 -0.79 5.08 -5.31
N VAL A 166 -1.68 5.71 -4.54
CA VAL A 166 -2.81 5.03 -3.91
C VAL A 166 -3.78 4.50 -4.96
N LEU A 167 -4.11 5.29 -5.98
CA LEU A 167 -4.95 4.83 -7.09
C LEU A 167 -4.31 3.63 -7.80
N LYS A 168 -3.01 3.71 -8.11
CA LYS A 168 -2.28 2.61 -8.73
C LYS A 168 -2.27 1.37 -7.83
N PHE A 169 -2.05 1.54 -6.53
CA PHE A 169 -2.14 0.46 -5.54
C PHE A 169 -3.52 -0.21 -5.55
N LEU A 170 -4.62 0.57 -5.59
CA LEU A 170 -5.98 0.03 -5.65
C LEU A 170 -6.20 -0.85 -6.88
N HIS A 171 -5.63 -0.48 -8.03
CA HIS A 171 -5.66 -1.31 -9.23
C HIS A 171 -4.79 -2.57 -9.09
N LEU A 172 -3.58 -2.47 -8.54
CA LEU A 172 -2.67 -3.60 -8.35
C LEU A 172 -3.25 -4.64 -7.40
N VAL A 173 -3.77 -4.21 -6.25
CA VAL A 173 -4.28 -5.11 -5.20
C VAL A 173 -5.57 -5.82 -5.63
N SER A 174 -6.36 -5.21 -6.52
CA SER A 174 -7.61 -5.77 -7.05
C SER A 174 -7.42 -6.51 -8.37
N CYS A 175 -6.20 -6.55 -8.93
CA CYS A 175 -5.91 -7.22 -10.20
C CYS A 175 -6.20 -8.73 -10.09
N PRO A 176 -7.02 -9.29 -11.01
CA PRO A 176 -7.36 -10.73 -10.97
C PRO A 176 -6.16 -11.67 -11.06
N GLU A 177 -5.10 -11.25 -11.74
CA GLU A 177 -3.85 -11.99 -11.86
C GLU A 177 -2.91 -11.82 -10.65
N GLY A 178 -3.24 -10.90 -9.72
CA GLY A 178 -2.49 -10.65 -8.48
C GLY A 178 -3.15 -11.28 -7.27
N ILE A 179 -2.97 -10.65 -6.09
CA ILE A 179 -3.58 -11.13 -4.83
C ILE A 179 -5.12 -11.04 -4.84
N ASN A 180 -5.68 -10.27 -5.78
CA ASN A 180 -7.11 -10.23 -6.13
C ASN A 180 -8.03 -9.96 -4.94
N ILE A 181 -7.74 -8.93 -4.16
CA ILE A 181 -8.65 -8.47 -3.10
C ILE A 181 -9.71 -7.58 -3.74
N GLY A 182 -10.99 -8.02 -3.63
CA GLY A 182 -12.11 -7.29 -4.22
C GLY A 182 -12.25 -5.87 -3.65
N GLN A 183 -12.54 -4.88 -4.48
CA GLN A 183 -12.60 -3.47 -4.10
C GLN A 183 -13.56 -3.20 -2.92
N ARG A 184 -14.65 -3.94 -2.79
CA ARG A 184 -15.60 -3.82 -1.66
C ARG A 184 -15.00 -4.20 -0.29
N HIS A 185 -13.85 -4.86 -0.29
CA HIS A 185 -13.09 -5.21 0.90
C HIS A 185 -12.00 -4.16 1.23
N ILE A 186 -12.03 -3.01 0.56
CA ILE A 186 -11.05 -1.94 0.76
C ILE A 186 -11.76 -0.69 1.29
N SER A 187 -11.31 -0.18 2.43
CA SER A 187 -11.75 1.09 2.98
C SER A 187 -10.61 2.10 2.92
N LEU A 188 -10.86 3.25 2.31
CA LEU A 188 -9.95 4.38 2.25
C LEU A 188 -10.49 5.47 3.19
N SER A 189 -9.68 5.89 4.16
CA SER A 189 -10.00 7.02 5.04
C SER A 189 -9.25 8.26 4.59
N THR A 190 -9.90 9.41 4.66
CA THR A 190 -9.30 10.70 4.33
C THR A 190 -9.69 11.76 5.35
N SER A 191 -8.80 12.72 5.56
CA SER A 191 -9.09 13.93 6.34
C SER A 191 -10.06 14.88 5.64
N GLY A 192 -10.38 14.65 4.34
CA GLY A 192 -11.37 15.42 3.60
C GLY A 192 -10.78 16.38 2.58
N ILE A 193 -9.80 15.95 1.76
CA ILE A 193 -9.29 16.72 0.61
C ILE A 193 -10.35 16.64 -0.51
N ALA A 194 -11.29 17.61 -0.55
CA ALA A 194 -12.53 17.52 -1.32
C ALA A 194 -12.29 17.37 -2.83
N ASP A 195 -11.39 18.13 -3.43
CA ASP A 195 -11.04 18.02 -4.84
C ASP A 195 -10.47 16.64 -5.21
N ARG A 196 -9.75 16.00 -4.30
CA ARG A 196 -9.25 14.62 -4.49
C ARG A 196 -10.36 13.58 -4.31
N ILE A 197 -11.33 13.83 -3.44
CA ILE A 197 -12.54 13.00 -3.33
C ILE A 197 -13.32 13.04 -4.64
N GLU A 198 -13.49 14.22 -5.24
CA GLU A 198 -14.16 14.36 -6.55
C GLU A 198 -13.38 13.63 -7.66
N MET A 199 -12.05 13.71 -7.66
CA MET A 199 -11.23 12.94 -8.61
C MET A 199 -11.45 11.44 -8.42
N LEU A 200 -11.41 10.93 -7.17
CA LEU A 200 -11.61 9.53 -6.85
C LEU A 200 -13.00 9.03 -7.28
N ALA A 201 -14.03 9.86 -7.16
CA ALA A 201 -15.39 9.51 -7.60
C ALA A 201 -15.49 9.26 -9.12
N ARG A 202 -14.64 9.89 -9.92
CA ARG A 202 -14.57 9.68 -11.38
C ARG A 202 -13.95 8.34 -11.78
N GLU A 203 -13.14 7.75 -10.90
CA GLU A 203 -12.51 6.43 -11.12
C GLU A 203 -13.51 5.25 -11.04
N LYS A 204 -14.74 5.50 -10.57
CA LYS A 204 -15.83 4.49 -10.48
C LYS A 204 -15.43 3.22 -9.71
N LEU A 205 -14.56 3.34 -8.72
CA LEU A 205 -14.15 2.26 -7.85
C LEU A 205 -15.29 1.86 -6.89
N GLN A 206 -15.30 0.59 -6.48
CA GLN A 206 -16.29 0.07 -5.52
C GLN A 206 -15.74 -0.01 -4.08
N ILE A 207 -14.79 0.85 -3.74
CA ILE A 207 -14.22 0.93 -2.39
C ILE A 207 -15.17 1.66 -1.43
N THR A 208 -14.98 1.45 -0.13
CA THR A 208 -15.61 2.30 0.90
C THR A 208 -14.74 3.53 1.13
N LEU A 209 -15.32 4.72 0.99
CA LEU A 209 -14.69 5.97 1.37
C LEU A 209 -15.20 6.40 2.74
N SER A 210 -14.28 6.66 3.67
CA SER A 210 -14.57 7.20 5.00
C SER A 210 -13.95 8.59 5.15
N VAL A 211 -14.75 9.58 5.55
CA VAL A 211 -14.27 10.93 5.81
C VAL A 211 -14.17 11.17 7.30
N SER A 212 -12.99 11.55 7.76
CA SER A 212 -12.72 11.91 9.16
C SER A 212 -13.31 13.28 9.48
N LEU A 213 -14.53 13.30 10.02
CA LEU A 213 -15.24 14.56 10.35
C LEU A 213 -14.78 15.15 11.69
N HIS A 214 -14.82 14.36 12.74
CA HIS A 214 -14.34 14.63 14.11
C HIS A 214 -14.95 15.85 14.84
N ALA A 215 -15.78 16.66 14.18
CA ALA A 215 -16.41 17.83 14.79
C ALA A 215 -17.78 18.11 14.13
N PRO A 216 -18.73 18.73 14.87
CA PRO A 216 -20.05 19.03 14.34
C PRO A 216 -20.14 20.34 13.56
N ASP A 217 -19.12 21.20 13.65
CA ASP A 217 -19.04 22.51 13.02
C ASP A 217 -17.61 22.87 12.60
N ASP A 218 -17.49 23.87 11.73
CA ASP A 218 -16.21 24.28 11.14
C ASP A 218 -15.26 24.90 12.16
N GLU A 219 -15.75 25.66 13.13
CA GLU A 219 -14.91 26.29 14.17
C GLU A 219 -14.18 25.22 14.98
N THR A 220 -14.93 24.24 15.47
CA THR A 220 -14.38 23.11 16.23
C THR A 220 -13.45 22.28 15.35
N ARG A 221 -13.87 22.00 14.10
CA ARG A 221 -13.08 21.19 13.17
C ARG A 221 -11.75 21.85 12.81
N SER A 222 -11.75 23.14 12.46
CA SER A 222 -10.52 23.90 12.18
C SER A 222 -9.59 23.95 13.39
N SER A 223 -10.14 23.96 14.60
CA SER A 223 -9.33 23.97 15.83
C SER A 223 -8.48 22.70 15.99
N ILE A 224 -8.88 21.55 15.44
CA ILE A 224 -8.22 20.24 15.58
C ILE A 224 -7.71 19.66 14.27
N MET A 225 -8.27 20.05 13.12
CA MET A 225 -7.96 19.58 11.78
C MET A 225 -7.72 20.73 10.81
N PRO A 226 -6.48 21.19 10.61
CA PRO A 226 -6.17 22.34 9.75
C PRO A 226 -6.62 22.18 8.29
N VAL A 227 -6.84 20.96 7.81
CA VAL A 227 -7.39 20.69 6.47
C VAL A 227 -8.75 21.37 6.25
N ASN A 228 -9.51 21.63 7.33
CA ASN A 228 -10.81 22.33 7.28
C ASN A 228 -10.69 23.77 6.81
N ASP A 229 -9.56 24.43 7.03
CA ASP A 229 -9.35 25.82 6.56
C ASP A 229 -9.33 25.90 5.02
N ALA A 230 -8.97 24.81 4.36
CA ALA A 230 -8.98 24.70 2.90
C ALA A 230 -10.27 24.05 2.36
N TYR A 231 -10.89 23.19 3.15
CA TYR A 231 -12.07 22.38 2.78
C TYR A 231 -13.07 22.35 3.93
N PRO A 232 -13.81 23.47 4.15
CA PRO A 232 -14.83 23.58 5.22
C PRO A 232 -16.06 22.70 4.97
#